data_621e4371855d2f6eaa6c5befebdfa0e1
#
_entry.id   621e4371855d2f6eaa6c5befebdfa0e1
#
_cell.length_a   1.000
_cell.length_b   1.000
_cell.length_c   1.000
_cell.angle_alpha   90.00
_cell.angle_beta   90.00
_cell.angle_gamma   90.00
#
_symmetry.space_group_name_H-M   'P 1'
#
loop_
_entity.id
_entity.type
_entity.pdbx_description
1 polymer ?
#
loop_
_entity_poly.entity_id
_entity_poly.type
_entity_poly.pdbx_seq_one_letter_code
_entity_poly.pdbx_strand_id
1 'polypeptide(L)' 'MNAKAVKEVLKAHVGRAYAPYSGFPVVALVEAEGEVFLGVNVENASFPLSQCAERNAVAAMVLAGKRRLERVH' A
#
# COMPACT_ATOMS: atom_id res chain seq x y z
N MET A 1 8.37 12.44 2.60
CA MET A 1 9.57 11.60 2.36
C MET A 1 10.17 11.97 1.01
N ASN A 2 11.48 11.87 0.86
CA ASN A 2 12.11 12.06 -0.44
C ASN A 2 11.98 10.79 -1.29
N ALA A 3 12.25 10.91 -2.60
CA ALA A 3 12.08 9.80 -3.54
C ALA A 3 12.94 8.58 -3.19
N LYS A 4 14.16 8.80 -2.71
CA LYS A 4 15.06 7.70 -2.33
C LYS A 4 14.53 6.92 -1.13
N ALA A 5 14.06 7.62 -0.09
CA ALA A 5 13.50 6.98 1.09
C ALA A 5 12.22 6.21 0.75
N VAL A 6 11.35 6.77 -0.08
CA VAL A 6 10.14 6.08 -0.55
C VAL A 6 10.51 4.80 -1.27
N LYS A 7 11.45 4.85 -2.19
CA LYS A 7 11.88 3.69 -2.97
C LYS A 7 12.41 2.57 -2.07
N GLU A 8 13.19 2.92 -1.05
CA GLU A 8 13.74 1.93 -0.12
C GLU A 8 12.64 1.27 0.72
N VAL A 9 11.67 2.05 1.20
CA VAL A 9 10.54 1.53 1.98
C VAL A 9 9.69 0.59 1.12
N LEU A 10 9.38 0.98 -0.11
CA LEU A 10 8.60 0.15 -1.02
C LEU A 10 9.31 -1.18 -1.29
N LYS A 11 10.61 -1.14 -1.58
CA LYS A 11 11.42 -2.34 -1.81
C LYS A 11 11.43 -3.28 -0.62
N ALA A 12 11.49 -2.73 0.59
CA ALA A 12 11.56 -3.53 1.82
C ALA A 12 10.26 -4.29 2.09
N HIS A 13 9.13 -3.84 1.55
CA HIS A 13 7.82 -4.38 1.89
C HIS A 13 7.11 -5.13 0.74
N VAL A 14 7.61 -5.04 -0.48
CA VAL A 14 6.94 -5.66 -1.64
C VAL A 14 6.79 -7.18 -1.47
N GLY A 15 7.71 -7.84 -0.78
CA GLY A 15 7.64 -9.27 -0.54
C GLY A 15 6.50 -9.70 0.38
N ARG A 16 5.81 -8.77 1.02
CA ARG A 16 4.64 -9.06 1.87
C ARG A 16 3.34 -9.13 1.10
N ALA A 17 3.34 -8.77 -0.19
CA ALA A 17 2.16 -8.86 -1.02
C ALA A 17 1.77 -10.33 -1.26
N TYR A 18 0.47 -10.56 -1.37
CA TYR A 18 -0.07 -11.88 -1.66
C TYR A 18 -0.67 -11.87 -3.07
N ALA A 19 0.12 -12.28 -4.04
CA ALA A 19 -0.24 -12.21 -5.45
C ALA A 19 -0.06 -13.57 -6.17
N PRO A 20 -0.76 -14.63 -5.70
CA PRO A 20 -0.55 -15.98 -6.25
C PRO A 20 -1.08 -16.16 -7.68
N TYR A 21 -2.00 -15.30 -8.13
CA TYR A 21 -2.63 -15.42 -9.43
C TYR A 21 -1.92 -14.62 -10.51
N SER A 22 -1.65 -13.35 -10.25
CA SER A 22 -0.98 -12.47 -11.21
C SER A 22 0.54 -12.65 -11.22
N GLY A 23 1.12 -13.06 -10.11
CA GLY A 23 2.57 -13.04 -9.94
C GLY A 23 3.15 -11.63 -9.86
N PHE A 24 2.31 -10.63 -9.66
CA PHE A 24 2.69 -9.22 -9.62
C PHE A 24 2.50 -8.65 -8.23
N PRO A 25 3.50 -8.77 -7.34
CA PRO A 25 3.43 -8.15 -6.02
C PRO A 25 3.55 -6.62 -6.15
N VAL A 26 2.66 -5.90 -5.48
CA VAL A 26 2.63 -4.44 -5.51
C VAL A 26 2.60 -3.91 -4.08
N VAL A 27 3.34 -2.87 -3.82
CA VAL A 27 3.29 -2.13 -2.56
C VAL A 27 3.03 -0.66 -2.87
N ALA A 28 2.20 -0.03 -2.05
CA ALA A 28 1.91 1.39 -2.15
C ALA A 28 2.19 2.08 -0.83
N LEU A 29 2.60 3.33 -0.89
CA LEU A 29 2.82 4.17 0.28
C LEU A 29 1.96 5.42 0.13
N VAL A 30 1.18 5.75 1.16
CA VAL A 30 0.44 7.01 1.22
C VAL A 30 1.01 7.87 2.33
N GLU A 31 1.08 9.17 2.08
CA GLU A 31 1.48 10.16 3.07
C GLU A 31 0.24 10.97 3.46
N ALA A 32 -0.01 11.07 4.74
CA ALA A 32 -1.16 11.78 5.28
C ALA A 32 -0.81 12.40 6.63
N GLU A 33 -0.97 13.72 6.73
CA GLU A 33 -0.83 14.46 7.98
C GLU A 33 0.49 14.17 8.71
N GLY A 34 1.58 14.13 7.96
CA GLY A 34 2.92 13.93 8.51
C GLY A 34 3.30 12.49 8.80
N GLU A 35 2.42 11.53 8.49
CA GLU A 35 2.67 10.10 8.69
C GLU A 35 2.61 9.35 7.37
N VAL A 36 3.20 8.15 7.34
CA VAL A 36 3.17 7.28 6.18
C VAL A 36 2.44 5.97 6.51
N PHE A 37 1.74 5.45 5.51
CA PHE A 37 0.99 4.20 5.63
C PHE A 37 1.28 3.34 4.42
N LEU A 38 1.45 2.04 4.66
CA LEU A 38 1.79 1.08 3.61
C LEU A 38 0.63 0.13 3.36
N GLY A 39 0.48 -0.27 2.12
CA GLY A 39 -0.43 -1.32 1.72
C GLY A 39 0.20 -2.20 0.67
N VAL A 40 -0.17 -3.47 0.66
CA VAL A 40 0.25 -4.43 -0.35
C VAL A 40 -0.99 -5.00 -1.03
N ASN A 41 -0.85 -5.48 -2.27
CA ASN A 41 -1.97 -6.13 -2.91
C ASN A 41 -2.20 -7.51 -2.29
N VAL A 42 -3.47 -7.88 -2.19
CA VAL A 42 -3.91 -9.18 -1.70
C VAL A 42 -4.89 -9.73 -2.72
N GLU A 43 -4.52 -10.83 -3.37
CA GLU A 43 -5.34 -11.46 -4.39
C GLU A 43 -6.16 -12.59 -3.80
N ASN A 44 -7.37 -12.77 -4.34
CA ASN A 44 -8.28 -13.81 -3.92
C ASN A 44 -8.88 -14.47 -5.16
N ALA A 45 -9.20 -15.78 -5.07
CA ALA A 45 -9.83 -16.51 -6.15
C ALA A 45 -11.19 -15.90 -6.54
N SER A 46 -11.89 -15.28 -5.58
CA SER A 46 -13.06 -14.45 -5.86
C SER A 46 -12.57 -13.04 -6.13
N PHE A 47 -12.52 -12.65 -7.39
CA PHE A 47 -11.98 -11.38 -7.83
C PHE A 47 -12.51 -10.16 -7.05
N PRO A 48 -13.82 -10.06 -6.74
CA PRO A 48 -14.33 -8.92 -5.97
C PRO A 48 -13.75 -8.79 -4.56
N LEU A 49 -13.14 -9.85 -4.02
CA LEU A 49 -12.51 -9.82 -2.69
C LEU A 49 -11.02 -9.47 -2.75
N SER A 50 -10.47 -9.33 -3.95
CA SER A 50 -9.07 -8.92 -4.12
C SER A 50 -8.91 -7.44 -3.74
N GLN A 51 -7.76 -7.13 -3.14
CA GLN A 51 -7.47 -5.78 -2.66
C GLN A 51 -6.21 -5.25 -3.34
N CYS A 52 -6.28 -4.06 -3.91
CA CYS A 52 -5.11 -3.40 -4.47
C CYS A 52 -4.30 -2.71 -3.36
N ALA A 53 -3.00 -2.53 -3.63
CA ALA A 53 -2.07 -1.98 -2.64
C ALA A 53 -2.49 -0.57 -2.18
N GLU A 54 -2.89 0.29 -3.10
CA GLU A 54 -3.29 1.66 -2.79
C GLU A 54 -4.49 1.70 -1.86
N ARG A 55 -5.49 0.88 -2.14
CA ARG A 55 -6.69 0.79 -1.30
C ARG A 55 -6.34 0.34 0.11
N ASN A 56 -5.45 -0.64 0.24
CA ASN A 56 -5.03 -1.14 1.54
C ASN A 56 -4.24 -0.09 2.32
N ALA A 57 -3.40 0.70 1.65
CA ALA A 57 -2.67 1.80 2.28
C ALA A 57 -3.63 2.89 2.78
N VAL A 58 -4.63 3.24 1.99
CA VAL A 58 -5.66 4.21 2.39
C VAL A 58 -6.49 3.69 3.56
N ALA A 59 -6.82 2.41 3.57
CA ALA A 59 -7.54 1.81 4.69
C ALA A 59 -6.72 1.90 5.99
N ALA A 60 -5.42 1.65 5.93
CA ALA A 60 -4.53 1.80 7.08
C ALA A 60 -4.49 3.24 7.58
N MET A 61 -4.44 4.21 6.66
CA MET A 61 -4.48 5.63 6.98
C MET A 61 -5.76 5.99 7.74
N VAL A 62 -6.90 5.54 7.24
CA VAL A 62 -8.21 5.81 7.85
C VAL A 62 -8.31 5.17 9.24
N LEU A 63 -7.83 3.94 9.38
CA LEU A 63 -7.82 3.24 10.66
C LEU A 63 -7.02 4.01 11.71
N ALA A 64 -5.92 4.65 11.30
CA ALA A 64 -5.08 5.47 12.18
C ALA A 64 -5.70 6.83 12.52
N GLY A 65 -6.89 7.13 12.01
CA GLY A 65 -7.58 8.38 12.27
C GLY A 65 -7.24 9.53 11.31
N LYS A 66 -6.46 9.27 10.28
CA LYS A 66 -6.09 10.28 9.29
C LYS A 66 -7.13 10.33 8.18
N ARG A 67 -7.46 11.53 7.73
CA ARG A 67 -8.48 11.75 6.69
C ARG A 67 -7.97 12.56 5.52
N ARG A 68 -6.78 13.13 5.63
CA ARG A 68 -6.22 14.06 4.65
C ARG A 68 -5.07 13.40 3.91
N LEU A 69 -5.38 12.82 2.77
CA LEU A 69 -4.38 12.22 1.89
C LEU A 69 -3.56 13.32 1.22
N GLU A 70 -2.24 13.22 1.31
CA GLU A 70 -1.32 14.18 0.71
C GLU A 70 -0.65 13.65 -0.53
N ARG A 71 -0.12 12.41 -0.48
CA ARG A 71 0.56 11.78 -1.60
C ARG A 71 0.37 10.27 -1.62
N VAL A 72 0.38 9.72 -2.83
CA VAL A 72 0.37 8.27 -3.06
C VAL A 72 1.60 7.92 -3.90
N HIS A 73 2.31 6.91 -3.46
CA HIS A 73 3.50 6.44 -4.17
C HIS A 73 3.39 4.99 -4.61
#